data_0b586a68bd1e9327dccd3d269fe5c7bf
#
_entry.id   0b586a68bd1e9327dccd3d269fe5c7bf
#
_cell.length_a   1.000
_cell.length_b   1.000
_cell.length_c   1.000
_cell.angle_alpha   90.00
_cell.angle_beta   90.00
_cell.angle_gamma   90.00
#
_symmetry.space_group_name_H-M   'P 1'
#
loop_
_entity.id
_entity.type
_entity.pdbx_description
1 polymer ?
#
loop_
_entity_poly.entity_id
_entity_poly.type
_entity_poly.pdbx_seq_one_letter_code
_entity_poly.pdbx_strand_id
1 'polypeptide(L)'
;IAAPAITPIETNRDKQSDFLTEIQNTEVTPIEPVFVDFSKDMSKGSVAEGIGLLYKKNETNDITTLTCVFDRGVQSDPRLDLAFDYLSYLGTTTRTAEQIKKEMYELACSQRLSCGSTQSNIGVSGLDENVGKAMDIVEDLIFNAQPDTVILAGLKSDIFKNRSDSKLSQRACFSALQKYIFYGPEFIRKTTLTNEQIAALTSEELLQAVRDLYAKKHDVLYYGPSDETVAKKMIAEHHKISENPEPLERIHPQARQVASSEVFIAPYDANQFYYLQHSDRGEKFNVANDPEIRMYNTYFGSGMGAIVFQEMREARGLAYSAAAFLRDLGYKDCDYMFYAFIASQNDKAKEAVEAFDSIINDMPESGKAFEVAKTSLLTGIRTNRTTGINVLYKYLDLQDYGLTEDREKAVFEKVQNMTLADVKAFQEKWIKGRKYVYGFLGKKEGFDMDFVGSLGPVTELTLEEIFGY
;
A
#
# COMPACT_ATOMS: atom_id res chain seq x y z
N ILE A 1 11.82 -18.85 38.55
CA ILE A 1 12.26 -19.98 37.71
C ILE A 1 13.36 -19.45 36.82
N ALA A 2 14.61 -19.95 36.97
CA ALA A 2 15.70 -19.54 36.08
C ALA A 2 15.41 -20.05 34.66
N ALA A 3 15.63 -19.21 33.65
CA ALA A 3 15.52 -19.65 32.27
C ALA A 3 16.54 -20.78 31.98
N PRO A 4 16.19 -21.82 31.27
CA PRO A 4 17.13 -22.89 30.92
C PRO A 4 18.29 -22.32 30.09
N ALA A 5 19.50 -22.80 30.37
CA ALA A 5 20.66 -22.44 29.58
C ALA A 5 20.48 -23.00 28.15
N ILE A 6 20.50 -22.11 27.15
CA ILE A 6 20.47 -22.50 25.74
C ILE A 6 21.91 -22.82 25.34
N THR A 7 22.14 -24.10 24.99
CA THR A 7 23.42 -24.50 24.40
C THR A 7 23.39 -24.11 22.92
N PRO A 8 24.31 -23.26 22.45
CA PRO A 8 24.39 -22.93 21.02
C PRO A 8 24.59 -24.18 20.19
N ILE A 9 23.79 -24.35 19.15
CA ILE A 9 23.99 -25.40 18.17
C ILE A 9 25.07 -24.92 17.20
N GLU A 10 26.15 -25.67 17.06
CA GLU A 10 27.13 -25.42 16.00
C GLU A 10 26.46 -25.65 14.63
N THR A 11 26.16 -24.57 13.94
CA THR A 11 25.68 -24.63 12.57
C THR A 11 26.88 -24.72 11.61
N ASN A 12 27.07 -25.85 10.99
CA ASN A 12 28.06 -25.99 9.93
C ASN A 12 27.45 -25.51 8.61
N ARG A 13 27.64 -24.22 8.31
CA ARG A 13 27.09 -23.56 7.11
C ARG A 13 27.76 -24.01 5.81
N ASP A 14 28.91 -24.66 5.90
CA ASP A 14 29.70 -25.13 4.75
C ASP A 14 29.39 -26.58 4.37
N LYS A 15 28.68 -27.33 5.22
CA LYS A 15 28.24 -28.69 4.92
C LYS A 15 26.87 -28.68 4.25
N GLN A 16 26.81 -29.24 3.07
CA GLN A 16 25.56 -29.51 2.37
C GLN A 16 25.50 -31.01 1.98
N SER A 17 24.28 -31.55 1.82
CA SER A 17 24.10 -32.91 1.37
C SER A 17 24.47 -33.05 -0.11
N ASP A 18 24.84 -34.26 -0.52
CA ASP A 18 25.08 -34.59 -1.93
C ASP A 18 23.84 -34.27 -2.78
N PHE A 19 22.64 -34.53 -2.25
CA PHE A 19 21.37 -34.21 -2.91
C PHE A 19 21.22 -32.68 -3.16
N LEU A 20 21.55 -31.84 -2.19
CA LEU A 20 21.50 -30.38 -2.38
C LEU A 20 22.55 -29.95 -3.42
N THR A 21 23.74 -30.54 -3.38
CA THR A 21 24.80 -30.27 -4.36
C THR A 21 24.37 -30.67 -5.78
N GLU A 22 23.71 -31.81 -5.94
CA GLU A 22 23.14 -32.27 -7.21
C GLU A 22 22.07 -31.31 -7.74
N ILE A 23 21.13 -30.87 -6.87
CA ILE A 23 20.12 -29.88 -7.25
C ILE A 23 20.76 -28.55 -7.68
N GLN A 24 21.75 -28.06 -6.92
CA GLN A 24 22.43 -26.80 -7.24
C GLN A 24 23.22 -26.84 -8.55
N ASN A 25 23.75 -28.00 -8.92
CA ASN A 25 24.51 -28.22 -10.15
C ASN A 25 23.63 -28.61 -11.34
N THR A 26 22.32 -28.82 -11.13
CA THR A 26 21.40 -29.13 -12.23
C THR A 26 21.24 -27.93 -13.15
N GLU A 27 21.50 -28.09 -14.43
CA GLU A 27 21.22 -27.07 -15.43
C GLU A 27 19.70 -26.86 -15.54
N VAL A 28 19.28 -25.64 -15.27
CA VAL A 28 17.87 -25.21 -15.38
C VAL A 28 17.76 -24.16 -16.46
N THR A 29 16.88 -24.36 -17.44
CA THR A 29 16.56 -23.32 -18.42
C THR A 29 15.85 -22.18 -17.66
N PRO A 30 16.37 -20.95 -17.72
CA PRO A 30 15.73 -19.80 -17.08
C PRO A 30 14.32 -19.59 -17.60
N ILE A 31 13.39 -19.33 -16.68
CA ILE A 31 12.03 -18.91 -17.05
C ILE A 31 12.13 -17.51 -17.66
N GLU A 32 11.54 -17.33 -18.84
CA GLU A 32 11.46 -16.01 -19.46
C GLU A 32 10.40 -15.14 -18.77
N PRO A 33 10.65 -13.82 -18.61
CA PRO A 33 9.66 -12.91 -18.06
C PRO A 33 8.47 -12.77 -19.00
N VAL A 34 7.29 -12.61 -18.43
CA VAL A 34 6.07 -12.31 -19.18
C VAL A 34 5.56 -10.94 -18.75
N PHE A 35 5.58 -10.01 -19.67
CA PHE A 35 5.08 -8.64 -19.47
C PHE A 35 3.67 -8.52 -20.05
N VAL A 36 2.86 -7.66 -19.46
CA VAL A 36 1.51 -7.40 -19.96
C VAL A 36 1.59 -6.53 -21.20
N ASP A 37 0.98 -7.00 -22.29
CA ASP A 37 0.73 -6.21 -23.50
C ASP A 37 -0.73 -5.73 -23.50
N PHE A 38 -0.97 -4.53 -22.99
CA PHE A 38 -2.32 -3.97 -22.83
C PHE A 38 -3.08 -3.81 -24.16
N SER A 39 -2.39 -3.87 -25.29
CA SER A 39 -3.05 -3.86 -26.61
C SER A 39 -3.65 -5.22 -27.02
N LYS A 40 -3.20 -6.30 -26.36
CA LYS A 40 -3.62 -7.69 -26.65
C LYS A 40 -4.31 -8.34 -25.45
N ASP A 41 -3.83 -8.05 -24.23
CA ASP A 41 -4.25 -8.75 -23.03
C ASP A 41 -5.57 -8.23 -22.47
N MET A 42 -6.04 -7.08 -22.96
CA MET A 42 -7.31 -6.46 -22.58
C MET A 42 -7.85 -5.58 -23.71
N SER A 43 -9.10 -5.15 -23.59
CA SER A 43 -9.67 -4.10 -24.43
C SER A 43 -10.22 -2.95 -23.60
N LYS A 44 -10.36 -1.80 -24.23
CA LYS A 44 -10.90 -0.56 -23.66
C LYS A 44 -12.11 -0.13 -24.46
N GLY A 45 -13.16 0.25 -23.76
CA GLY A 45 -14.39 0.71 -24.39
C GLY A 45 -15.15 1.65 -23.46
N SER A 46 -16.44 1.75 -23.70
CA SER A 46 -17.36 2.52 -22.87
C SER A 46 -18.68 1.73 -22.76
N VAL A 47 -19.29 1.78 -21.59
CA VAL A 47 -20.66 1.27 -21.38
C VAL A 47 -21.68 2.35 -21.72
N ALA A 48 -21.40 3.59 -21.30
CA ALA A 48 -22.20 4.79 -21.56
C ALA A 48 -21.28 6.03 -21.57
N GLU A 49 -21.82 7.20 -21.84
CA GLU A 49 -21.08 8.44 -21.74
C GLU A 49 -20.54 8.65 -20.32
N GLY A 50 -19.24 8.85 -20.21
CA GLY A 50 -18.55 9.04 -18.93
C GLY A 50 -18.34 7.77 -18.10
N ILE A 51 -18.74 6.58 -18.61
CA ILE A 51 -18.53 5.29 -17.95
C ILE A 51 -17.62 4.44 -18.82
N GLY A 52 -16.36 4.33 -18.42
CA GLY A 52 -15.36 3.51 -19.12
C GLY A 52 -15.60 2.02 -18.91
N LEU A 53 -15.12 1.21 -19.86
CA LEU A 53 -15.03 -0.24 -19.71
C LEU A 53 -13.61 -0.70 -19.96
N LEU A 54 -13.04 -1.38 -18.97
CA LEU A 54 -11.84 -2.19 -19.11
C LEU A 54 -12.26 -3.66 -19.11
N TYR A 55 -12.02 -4.33 -20.22
CA TYR A 55 -12.49 -5.70 -20.43
C TYR A 55 -11.32 -6.65 -20.62
N LYS A 56 -11.39 -7.81 -19.97
CA LYS A 56 -10.54 -8.97 -20.23
C LYS A 56 -11.36 -10.24 -20.19
N LYS A 57 -11.21 -11.08 -21.22
CA LYS A 57 -11.87 -12.38 -21.25
C LYS A 57 -11.23 -13.36 -20.26
N ASN A 58 -12.07 -14.07 -19.51
CA ASN A 58 -11.68 -15.22 -18.70
C ASN A 58 -11.83 -16.49 -19.56
N GLU A 59 -10.70 -17.08 -19.94
CA GLU A 59 -10.66 -18.29 -20.77
C GLU A 59 -10.50 -19.57 -19.95
N THR A 60 -10.52 -19.47 -18.62
CA THR A 60 -10.15 -20.59 -17.73
C THR A 60 -11.34 -21.21 -17.01
N ASN A 61 -12.38 -20.43 -16.74
CA ASN A 61 -13.59 -20.88 -16.03
C ASN A 61 -14.75 -19.88 -16.22
N ASP A 62 -15.92 -20.21 -15.65
CA ASP A 62 -17.15 -19.42 -15.77
C ASP A 62 -17.33 -18.39 -14.66
N ILE A 63 -16.25 -17.95 -14.04
CA ILE A 63 -16.30 -16.93 -12.97
C ILE A 63 -16.06 -15.56 -13.57
N THR A 64 -16.97 -14.66 -13.25
CA THR A 64 -16.87 -13.23 -13.59
C THR A 64 -16.55 -12.40 -12.33
N THR A 65 -15.69 -11.42 -12.49
CA THR A 65 -15.49 -10.32 -11.54
C THR A 65 -15.84 -9.02 -12.28
N LEU A 66 -16.84 -8.33 -11.77
CA LEU A 66 -17.30 -7.02 -12.21
C LEU A 66 -17.04 -6.01 -11.11
N THR A 67 -16.34 -4.93 -11.39
CA THR A 67 -16.03 -3.91 -10.39
C THR A 67 -16.13 -2.51 -10.97
N CYS A 68 -16.94 -1.66 -10.37
CA CYS A 68 -16.99 -0.21 -10.61
C CYS A 68 -15.93 0.45 -9.73
N VAL A 69 -15.03 1.22 -10.35
CA VAL A 69 -13.90 1.89 -9.70
C VAL A 69 -14.12 3.39 -9.77
N PHE A 70 -14.31 4.01 -8.62
CA PHE A 70 -14.53 5.45 -8.47
C PHE A 70 -13.25 6.12 -7.94
N ASP A 71 -12.80 7.20 -8.57
CA ASP A 71 -11.62 7.96 -8.18
C ASP A 71 -11.84 8.82 -6.94
N ARG A 72 -12.49 8.25 -5.94
CA ARG A 72 -12.80 8.86 -4.65
C ARG A 72 -12.59 7.87 -3.51
N GLY A 73 -11.75 8.23 -2.57
CA GLY A 73 -11.46 7.43 -1.38
C GLY A 73 -11.41 8.31 -0.13
N VAL A 74 -10.85 7.78 0.97
CA VAL A 74 -10.79 8.49 2.28
C VAL A 74 -10.05 9.81 2.22
N GLN A 75 -9.16 10.03 1.26
CA GLN A 75 -8.46 11.31 1.11
C GLN A 75 -9.37 12.41 0.58
N SER A 76 -10.39 12.05 -0.17
CA SER A 76 -11.39 12.98 -0.69
C SER A 76 -12.59 13.11 0.25
N ASP A 77 -12.98 11.98 0.87
CA ASP A 77 -14.10 11.92 1.78
C ASP A 77 -13.85 10.86 2.87
N PRO A 78 -13.37 11.26 4.05
CA PRO A 78 -13.04 10.33 5.13
C PRO A 78 -14.25 9.61 5.75
N ARG A 79 -15.49 9.95 5.35
CA ARG A 79 -16.70 9.24 5.78
C ARG A 79 -16.90 7.92 5.03
N LEU A 80 -16.31 7.78 3.82
CA LEU A 80 -16.57 6.64 2.94
C LEU A 80 -16.20 5.28 3.55
N ASP A 81 -15.11 5.22 4.31
CA ASP A 81 -14.69 3.97 4.97
C ASP A 81 -15.81 3.47 5.91
N LEU A 82 -16.26 4.33 6.84
CA LEU A 82 -17.38 4.01 7.72
C LEU A 82 -18.69 3.80 6.94
N ALA A 83 -18.92 4.53 5.85
CA ALA A 83 -20.13 4.40 5.04
C ALA A 83 -20.23 3.02 4.38
N PHE A 84 -19.13 2.50 3.82
CA PHE A 84 -19.09 1.15 3.26
C PHE A 84 -19.21 0.06 4.33
N ASP A 85 -18.54 0.23 5.47
CA ASP A 85 -18.71 -0.67 6.61
C ASP A 85 -20.17 -0.70 7.08
N TYR A 86 -20.78 0.47 7.29
CA TYR A 86 -22.17 0.58 7.71
C TYR A 86 -23.13 -0.08 6.71
N LEU A 87 -22.96 0.20 5.42
CA LEU A 87 -23.80 -0.36 4.37
C LEU A 87 -23.79 -1.90 4.36
N SER A 88 -22.64 -2.52 4.70
CA SER A 88 -22.48 -3.98 4.70
C SER A 88 -23.35 -4.73 5.74
N TYR A 89 -23.87 -4.02 6.73
CA TYR A 89 -24.75 -4.58 7.78
C TYR A 89 -26.23 -4.31 7.54
N LEU A 90 -26.58 -3.50 6.55
CA LEU A 90 -27.95 -3.07 6.35
C LEU A 90 -28.75 -4.01 5.44
N GLY A 91 -30.08 -3.95 5.60
CA GLY A 91 -31.03 -4.45 4.63
C GLY A 91 -31.60 -3.31 3.78
N THR A 92 -32.52 -3.67 2.88
CA THR A 92 -33.28 -2.73 2.05
C THR A 92 -34.76 -2.70 2.45
N THR A 93 -35.56 -1.93 1.73
CA THR A 93 -37.04 -1.93 1.92
C THR A 93 -37.67 -3.29 1.66
N THR A 94 -37.02 -4.18 0.91
CA THR A 94 -37.57 -5.46 0.45
C THR A 94 -36.81 -6.67 0.97
N ARG A 95 -35.59 -6.49 1.50
CA ARG A 95 -34.70 -7.56 1.93
C ARG A 95 -34.04 -7.22 3.27
N THR A 96 -33.99 -8.16 4.19
CA THR A 96 -33.11 -8.04 5.36
C THR A 96 -31.66 -8.29 4.97
N ALA A 97 -30.71 -7.87 5.79
CA ALA A 97 -29.28 -8.15 5.57
C ALA A 97 -28.98 -9.67 5.47
N GLU A 98 -29.70 -10.51 6.23
CA GLU A 98 -29.60 -11.96 6.16
C GLU A 98 -30.13 -12.50 4.82
N GLN A 99 -31.26 -11.97 4.33
CA GLN A 99 -31.79 -12.35 3.01
C GLN A 99 -30.84 -11.96 1.89
N ILE A 100 -30.23 -10.78 1.93
CA ILE A 100 -29.21 -10.38 0.96
C ILE A 100 -28.05 -11.39 0.92
N LYS A 101 -27.50 -11.76 2.08
CA LYS A 101 -26.43 -12.76 2.18
C LYS A 101 -26.84 -14.12 1.63
N LYS A 102 -28.08 -14.55 1.91
CA LYS A 102 -28.64 -15.81 1.43
C LYS A 102 -28.83 -15.80 -0.08
N GLU A 103 -29.44 -14.75 -0.65
CA GLU A 103 -29.66 -14.62 -2.09
C GLU A 103 -28.32 -14.57 -2.84
N MET A 104 -27.31 -13.83 -2.34
CA MET A 104 -25.96 -13.82 -2.92
C MET A 104 -25.33 -15.21 -2.91
N TYR A 105 -25.49 -15.96 -1.81
CA TYR A 105 -25.00 -17.33 -1.72
C TYR A 105 -25.71 -18.27 -2.70
N GLU A 106 -27.04 -18.18 -2.84
CA GLU A 106 -27.84 -18.97 -3.79
C GLU A 106 -27.46 -18.68 -5.25
N LEU A 107 -27.03 -17.46 -5.54
CA LEU A 107 -26.48 -17.06 -6.85
C LEU A 107 -25.03 -17.52 -7.06
N ALA A 108 -24.39 -18.13 -6.05
CA ALA A 108 -22.94 -18.39 -6.04
C ALA A 108 -22.11 -17.15 -6.35
N CYS A 109 -22.55 -16.00 -5.81
CA CYS A 109 -21.90 -14.70 -5.97
C CYS A 109 -21.53 -14.10 -4.62
N SER A 110 -20.52 -13.22 -4.65
CA SER A 110 -20.10 -12.40 -3.53
C SER A 110 -20.08 -10.92 -3.92
N GLN A 111 -20.40 -10.05 -2.97
CA GLN A 111 -20.26 -8.60 -3.15
C GLN A 111 -18.88 -8.14 -2.68
N ARG A 112 -18.41 -7.06 -3.29
CA ARG A 112 -17.22 -6.32 -2.87
C ARG A 112 -17.58 -4.85 -2.71
N LEU A 113 -17.48 -4.37 -1.47
CA LEU A 113 -17.66 -2.98 -1.12
C LEU A 113 -16.40 -2.56 -0.37
N SER A 114 -15.61 -1.65 -0.92
CA SER A 114 -14.36 -1.23 -0.28
C SER A 114 -14.00 0.20 -0.62
N CYS A 115 -13.49 0.92 0.38
CA CYS A 115 -12.90 2.23 0.23
C CYS A 115 -11.39 2.15 0.49
N GLY A 116 -10.61 2.62 -0.46
CA GLY A 116 -9.17 2.79 -0.32
C GLY A 116 -8.79 4.24 -0.04
N SER A 117 -7.50 4.50 -0.11
CA SER A 117 -6.96 5.85 0.11
C SER A 117 -7.49 6.86 -0.93
N THR A 118 -7.43 6.51 -2.21
CA THR A 118 -7.75 7.40 -3.34
C THR A 118 -8.94 6.94 -4.17
N GLN A 119 -9.36 5.68 -4.02
CA GLN A 119 -10.42 5.05 -4.82
C GLN A 119 -11.37 4.24 -3.96
N SER A 120 -12.61 4.11 -4.44
CA SER A 120 -13.61 3.18 -3.91
C SER A 120 -13.97 2.15 -4.97
N ASN A 121 -14.24 0.92 -4.54
CA ASN A 121 -14.61 -0.18 -5.41
C ASN A 121 -15.94 -0.78 -4.97
N ILE A 122 -16.86 -0.89 -5.92
CA ILE A 122 -18.17 -1.53 -5.74
C ILE A 122 -18.30 -2.60 -6.80
N GLY A 123 -18.56 -3.84 -6.42
CA GLY A 123 -18.62 -4.89 -7.41
C GLY A 123 -19.14 -6.23 -6.89
N VAL A 124 -19.15 -7.18 -7.79
CA VAL A 124 -19.60 -8.56 -7.57
C VAL A 124 -18.65 -9.54 -8.24
N SER A 125 -18.55 -10.74 -7.68
CA SER A 125 -17.84 -11.84 -8.31
C SER A 125 -18.58 -13.16 -8.06
N GLY A 126 -18.66 -13.99 -9.10
CA GLY A 126 -19.33 -15.29 -9.04
C GLY A 126 -19.60 -15.87 -10.43
N LEU A 127 -20.57 -16.77 -10.53
CA LEU A 127 -20.96 -17.38 -11.81
C LEU A 127 -21.47 -16.31 -12.79
N ASP A 128 -20.94 -16.33 -14.01
CA ASP A 128 -21.21 -15.31 -15.04
C ASP A 128 -22.71 -15.08 -15.28
N GLU A 129 -23.48 -16.16 -15.37
CA GLU A 129 -24.94 -16.12 -15.59
C GLU A 129 -25.71 -15.40 -14.46
N ASN A 130 -25.12 -15.24 -13.29
CA ASN A 130 -25.74 -14.66 -12.10
C ASN A 130 -25.21 -13.27 -11.73
N VAL A 131 -24.10 -12.83 -12.31
CA VAL A 131 -23.43 -11.57 -11.95
C VAL A 131 -24.34 -10.35 -12.13
N GLY A 132 -25.16 -10.30 -13.19
CA GLY A 132 -26.13 -9.23 -13.40
C GLY A 132 -27.13 -9.14 -12.24
N LYS A 133 -27.74 -10.26 -11.85
CA LYS A 133 -28.68 -10.32 -10.71
C LYS A 133 -28.00 -9.97 -9.38
N ALA A 134 -26.76 -10.41 -9.19
CA ALA A 134 -25.98 -10.06 -8.01
C ALA A 134 -25.68 -8.56 -7.97
N MET A 135 -25.43 -7.91 -9.10
CA MET A 135 -25.27 -6.45 -9.19
C MET A 135 -26.55 -5.72 -8.84
N ASP A 136 -27.74 -6.19 -9.30
CA ASP A 136 -29.03 -5.63 -8.90
C ASP A 136 -29.24 -5.66 -7.39
N ILE A 137 -28.81 -6.73 -6.70
CA ILE A 137 -28.90 -6.82 -5.23
C ILE A 137 -27.97 -5.80 -4.56
N VAL A 138 -26.74 -5.65 -5.05
CA VAL A 138 -25.78 -4.68 -4.51
C VAL A 138 -26.28 -3.25 -4.73
N GLU A 139 -26.83 -2.95 -5.89
CA GLU A 139 -27.35 -1.61 -6.17
C GLU A 139 -28.65 -1.34 -5.45
N ASP A 140 -29.52 -2.34 -5.25
CA ASP A 140 -30.67 -2.21 -4.35
C ASP A 140 -30.22 -1.84 -2.94
N LEU A 141 -29.17 -2.50 -2.43
CA LEU A 141 -28.59 -2.16 -1.14
C LEU A 141 -28.08 -0.71 -1.10
N ILE A 142 -27.37 -0.24 -2.12
CA ILE A 142 -26.84 1.14 -2.15
C ILE A 142 -27.94 2.19 -2.17
N PHE A 143 -28.97 1.99 -3.01
CA PHE A 143 -29.99 3.01 -3.23
C PHE A 143 -31.17 2.95 -2.26
N ASN A 144 -31.48 1.77 -1.74
CA ASN A 144 -32.66 1.50 -0.94
C ASN A 144 -32.35 0.96 0.48
N ALA A 145 -31.06 1.05 0.92
CA ALA A 145 -30.69 0.65 2.27
C ALA A 145 -31.56 1.36 3.31
N GLN A 146 -32.01 0.59 4.30
CA GLN A 146 -32.80 1.12 5.41
C GLN A 146 -31.85 1.53 6.55
N PRO A 147 -31.89 2.79 6.97
CA PRO A 147 -31.12 3.26 8.11
C PRO A 147 -31.42 2.46 9.38
N ASP A 148 -30.37 2.06 10.09
CA ASP A 148 -30.46 1.41 11.40
C ASP A 148 -29.52 2.13 12.39
N THR A 149 -30.14 2.84 13.32
CA THR A 149 -29.42 3.63 14.33
C THR A 149 -28.70 2.77 15.37
N VAL A 150 -29.17 1.53 15.60
CA VAL A 150 -28.57 0.59 16.55
C VAL A 150 -27.26 0.05 15.95
N ILE A 151 -27.29 -0.35 14.68
CA ILE A 151 -26.11 -0.79 13.94
C ILE A 151 -25.08 0.34 13.89
N LEU A 152 -25.49 1.56 13.53
CA LEU A 152 -24.59 2.70 13.48
C LEU A 152 -23.96 3.00 14.85
N ALA A 153 -24.74 2.97 15.91
CA ALA A 153 -24.24 3.18 17.27
C ALA A 153 -23.21 2.09 17.67
N GLY A 154 -23.47 0.83 17.30
CA GLY A 154 -22.52 -0.28 17.50
C GLY A 154 -21.20 -0.05 16.78
N LEU A 155 -21.24 0.28 15.48
CA LEU A 155 -20.03 0.57 14.68
C LEU A 155 -19.24 1.74 15.24
N LYS A 156 -19.88 2.82 15.64
CA LYS A 156 -19.21 3.96 16.29
C LYS A 156 -18.51 3.53 17.58
N SER A 157 -19.16 2.71 18.40
CA SER A 157 -18.58 2.17 19.64
C SER A 157 -17.34 1.32 19.35
N ASP A 158 -17.40 0.46 18.34
CA ASP A 158 -16.27 -0.37 17.91
C ASP A 158 -15.10 0.48 17.38
N ILE A 159 -15.40 1.53 16.61
CA ILE A 159 -14.36 2.47 16.15
C ILE A 159 -13.69 3.15 17.35
N PHE A 160 -14.44 3.67 18.31
CA PHE A 160 -13.85 4.33 19.49
C PHE A 160 -12.98 3.38 20.31
N LYS A 161 -13.43 2.13 20.48
CA LYS A 161 -12.65 1.09 21.13
C LYS A 161 -11.37 0.79 20.36
N ASN A 162 -11.47 0.54 19.06
CA ASN A 162 -10.31 0.24 18.19
C ASN A 162 -9.30 1.39 18.17
N ARG A 163 -9.75 2.65 18.22
CA ARG A 163 -8.90 3.83 18.33
C ARG A 163 -8.15 3.88 19.66
N SER A 164 -8.85 3.57 20.76
CA SER A 164 -8.22 3.47 22.08
C SER A 164 -7.17 2.35 22.10
N ASP A 165 -7.52 1.17 21.60
CA ASP A 165 -6.61 0.02 21.53
C ASP A 165 -5.40 0.30 20.62
N SER A 166 -5.59 1.04 19.52
CA SER A 166 -4.52 1.43 18.60
C SER A 166 -3.46 2.29 19.28
N LYS A 167 -3.85 3.18 20.20
CA LYS A 167 -2.91 3.99 20.99
C LYS A 167 -2.08 3.17 21.98
N LEU A 168 -2.50 1.95 22.31
CA LEU A 168 -1.76 0.99 23.13
C LEU A 168 -0.83 0.09 22.31
N SER A 169 -0.90 0.15 20.99
CA SER A 169 -0.06 -0.64 20.09
C SER A 169 1.14 0.16 19.58
N GLN A 170 2.36 -0.25 19.93
CA GLN A 170 3.58 0.41 19.45
C GLN A 170 3.64 0.48 17.92
N ARG A 171 3.24 -0.59 17.25
CA ARG A 171 3.20 -0.64 15.79
C ARG A 171 2.20 0.36 15.21
N ALA A 172 1.01 0.49 15.79
CA ALA A 172 0.01 1.44 15.32
C ALA A 172 0.47 2.89 15.58
N CYS A 173 1.04 3.18 16.76
CA CYS A 173 1.64 4.48 17.06
C CYS A 173 2.77 4.83 16.07
N PHE A 174 3.63 3.85 15.73
CA PHE A 174 4.67 4.07 14.74
C PHE A 174 4.11 4.34 13.34
N SER A 175 3.09 3.61 12.91
CA SER A 175 2.42 3.87 11.64
C SER A 175 1.77 5.26 11.60
N ALA A 176 1.19 5.72 12.70
CA ALA A 176 0.63 7.06 12.82
C ALA A 176 1.74 8.14 12.75
N LEU A 177 2.86 7.94 13.46
CA LEU A 177 4.02 8.82 13.39
C LEU A 177 4.62 8.86 11.98
N GLN A 178 4.74 7.72 11.30
CA GLN A 178 5.19 7.66 9.90
C GLN A 178 4.29 8.51 8.99
N LYS A 179 2.97 8.35 9.12
CA LYS A 179 2.00 9.11 8.34
C LYS A 179 2.13 10.62 8.60
N TYR A 180 2.29 11.02 9.86
CA TYR A 180 2.54 12.41 10.25
C TYR A 180 3.82 12.98 9.64
N ILE A 181 4.91 12.21 9.66
CA ILE A 181 6.21 12.64 9.13
C ILE A 181 6.17 12.70 7.60
N PHE A 182 5.57 11.73 6.93
CA PHE A 182 5.55 11.67 5.47
C PHE A 182 4.65 12.72 4.82
N TYR A 183 3.53 13.07 5.48
CA TYR A 183 2.51 13.91 4.86
C TYR A 183 2.18 15.18 5.66
N GLY A 184 2.63 15.27 6.92
CA GLY A 184 2.38 16.41 7.80
C GLY A 184 1.00 16.39 8.49
N PRO A 185 0.80 17.33 9.46
CA PRO A 185 -0.42 17.37 10.27
C PRO A 185 -1.68 17.73 9.49
N GLU A 186 -1.55 18.51 8.42
CA GLU A 186 -2.68 18.90 7.55
C GLU A 186 -3.30 17.68 6.87
N PHE A 187 -2.47 16.75 6.41
CA PHE A 187 -2.94 15.51 5.82
C PHE A 187 -3.73 14.67 6.83
N ILE A 188 -3.22 14.54 8.06
CA ILE A 188 -3.92 13.81 9.14
C ILE A 188 -5.30 14.43 9.37
N ARG A 189 -5.35 15.77 9.53
CA ARG A 189 -6.61 16.49 9.79
C ARG A 189 -7.64 16.35 8.66
N LYS A 190 -7.19 16.29 7.40
CA LYS A 190 -8.08 16.14 6.24
C LYS A 190 -8.59 14.71 6.03
N THR A 191 -7.78 13.71 6.38
CA THR A 191 -8.07 12.32 6.06
C THR A 191 -8.55 11.49 7.24
N THR A 192 -8.64 12.08 8.43
CA THR A 192 -9.06 11.39 9.65
C THR A 192 -10.18 12.19 10.34
N LEU A 193 -11.34 11.59 10.48
CA LEU A 193 -12.43 12.17 11.27
C LEU A 193 -12.08 12.14 12.76
N THR A 194 -12.37 13.22 13.50
CA THR A 194 -12.26 13.21 14.97
C THR A 194 -13.34 12.34 15.60
N ASN A 195 -13.23 12.04 16.88
CA ASN A 195 -14.24 11.28 17.60
C ASN A 195 -15.58 12.03 17.64
N GLU A 196 -15.54 13.36 17.79
CA GLU A 196 -16.73 14.23 17.77
C GLU A 196 -17.39 14.22 16.40
N GLN A 197 -16.61 14.27 15.33
CA GLN A 197 -17.14 14.18 13.97
C GLN A 197 -17.81 12.84 13.73
N ILE A 198 -17.17 11.71 14.11
CA ILE A 198 -17.78 10.37 14.00
C ILE A 198 -19.05 10.29 14.85
N ALA A 199 -19.03 10.80 16.09
CA ALA A 199 -20.21 10.78 16.96
C ALA A 199 -21.39 11.52 16.32
N ALA A 200 -21.15 12.62 15.62
CA ALA A 200 -22.16 13.45 14.98
C ALA A 200 -22.71 12.87 13.66
N LEU A 201 -21.99 11.98 12.97
CA LEU A 201 -22.44 11.41 11.69
C LEU A 201 -23.81 10.72 11.83
N THR A 202 -24.65 10.95 10.85
CA THR A 202 -25.97 10.31 10.72
C THR A 202 -25.94 9.17 9.70
N SER A 203 -26.89 8.26 9.80
CA SER A 203 -27.08 7.19 8.83
C SER A 203 -27.27 7.74 7.41
N GLU A 204 -28.03 8.80 7.26
CA GLU A 204 -28.33 9.39 5.94
C GLU A 204 -27.09 10.00 5.29
N GLU A 205 -26.25 10.70 6.07
CA GLU A 205 -24.96 11.25 5.56
C GLU A 205 -24.03 10.17 5.05
N LEU A 206 -23.97 9.01 5.71
CA LEU A 206 -23.15 7.88 5.29
C LEU A 206 -23.72 7.23 4.02
N LEU A 207 -25.00 6.95 3.98
CA LEU A 207 -25.64 6.36 2.81
C LEU A 207 -25.57 7.29 1.59
N GLN A 208 -25.75 8.59 1.81
CA GLN A 208 -25.65 9.58 0.75
C GLN A 208 -24.22 9.67 0.19
N ALA A 209 -23.18 9.58 1.03
CA ALA A 209 -21.80 9.58 0.57
C ALA A 209 -21.50 8.44 -0.43
N VAL A 210 -22.09 7.25 -0.24
CA VAL A 210 -21.95 6.13 -1.18
C VAL A 210 -22.78 6.37 -2.45
N ARG A 211 -24.04 6.85 -2.32
CA ARG A 211 -24.89 7.16 -3.47
C ARG A 211 -24.28 8.22 -4.38
N ASP A 212 -23.61 9.22 -3.81
CA ASP A 212 -22.96 10.29 -4.56
C ASP A 212 -21.85 9.81 -5.51
N LEU A 213 -21.28 8.61 -5.28
CA LEU A 213 -20.33 8.01 -6.21
C LEU A 213 -20.97 7.71 -7.56
N TYR A 214 -22.23 7.25 -7.59
CA TYR A 214 -22.94 6.89 -8.82
C TYR A 214 -23.31 8.10 -9.70
N ALA A 215 -23.23 9.31 -9.16
CA ALA A 215 -23.37 10.54 -9.95
C ALA A 215 -22.07 10.91 -10.67
N LYS A 216 -20.98 10.17 -10.48
CA LYS A 216 -19.66 10.50 -10.99
C LYS A 216 -19.23 9.61 -12.14
N LYS A 217 -18.35 10.13 -13.01
CA LYS A 217 -17.63 9.34 -14.00
C LYS A 217 -16.79 8.30 -13.31
N HIS A 218 -16.77 7.09 -13.84
CA HIS A 218 -16.01 5.97 -13.28
C HIS A 218 -15.71 4.91 -14.34
N ASP A 219 -14.83 3.98 -14.00
CA ASP A 219 -14.49 2.84 -14.84
C ASP A 219 -15.15 1.57 -14.31
N VAL A 220 -15.62 0.74 -15.22
CA VAL A 220 -16.09 -0.61 -14.95
C VAL A 220 -15.05 -1.59 -15.44
N LEU A 221 -14.57 -2.44 -14.55
CA LEU A 221 -13.67 -3.53 -14.84
C LEU A 221 -14.47 -4.82 -14.96
N TYR A 222 -14.37 -5.47 -16.11
CA TYR A 222 -14.96 -6.78 -16.36
C TYR A 222 -13.89 -7.82 -16.68
N TYR A 223 -13.83 -8.86 -15.88
CA TYR A 223 -13.06 -10.08 -16.13
C TYR A 223 -14.01 -11.27 -16.04
N GLY A 224 -14.37 -11.88 -17.16
CA GLY A 224 -15.35 -12.99 -17.22
C GLY A 224 -15.36 -13.69 -18.57
N PRO A 225 -16.09 -14.83 -18.71
CA PRO A 225 -16.08 -15.66 -19.90
C PRO A 225 -16.89 -15.10 -21.07
N SER A 226 -17.87 -14.21 -20.80
CA SER A 226 -18.73 -13.63 -21.83
C SER A 226 -17.95 -12.70 -22.76
N ASP A 227 -18.32 -12.66 -24.04
CA ASP A 227 -17.74 -11.72 -25.00
C ASP A 227 -18.05 -10.26 -24.64
N GLU A 228 -17.18 -9.34 -25.03
CA GLU A 228 -17.27 -7.92 -24.66
C GLU A 228 -18.64 -7.30 -24.96
N THR A 229 -19.27 -7.65 -26.09
CA THR A 229 -20.60 -7.13 -26.44
C THR A 229 -21.67 -7.61 -25.47
N VAL A 230 -21.60 -8.87 -25.04
CA VAL A 230 -22.53 -9.47 -24.08
C VAL A 230 -22.29 -8.83 -22.69
N ALA A 231 -21.03 -8.69 -22.29
CA ALA A 231 -20.66 -8.04 -21.03
C ALA A 231 -21.16 -6.58 -20.98
N LYS A 232 -20.96 -5.80 -22.05
CA LYS A 232 -21.49 -4.42 -22.16
C LYS A 232 -23.00 -4.36 -21.99
N LYS A 233 -23.72 -5.25 -22.65
CA LYS A 233 -25.17 -5.31 -22.56
C LYS A 233 -25.61 -5.63 -21.12
N MET A 234 -25.02 -6.65 -20.53
CA MET A 234 -25.29 -7.04 -19.14
C MET A 234 -25.02 -5.87 -18.17
N ILE A 235 -23.88 -5.19 -18.32
CA ILE A 235 -23.54 -4.04 -17.48
C ILE A 235 -24.58 -2.91 -17.66
N ALA A 236 -24.92 -2.58 -18.89
CA ALA A 236 -25.92 -1.54 -19.18
C ALA A 236 -27.33 -1.86 -18.64
N GLU A 237 -27.68 -3.15 -18.53
CA GLU A 237 -28.96 -3.61 -18.00
C GLU A 237 -29.00 -3.61 -16.47
N HIS A 238 -27.89 -3.88 -15.80
CA HIS A 238 -27.82 -4.16 -14.36
C HIS A 238 -27.03 -3.13 -13.55
N HIS A 239 -26.37 -2.16 -14.19
CA HIS A 239 -25.64 -1.09 -13.51
C HIS A 239 -26.37 0.25 -13.67
N LYS A 240 -26.67 0.90 -12.56
CA LYS A 240 -27.31 2.21 -12.55
C LYS A 240 -26.32 3.28 -12.96
N ILE A 241 -26.53 3.86 -14.12
CA ILE A 241 -25.69 4.89 -14.72
C ILE A 241 -26.43 6.23 -14.67
N SER A 242 -25.75 7.26 -14.18
CA SER A 242 -26.28 8.63 -14.25
C SER A 242 -26.38 9.09 -15.71
N GLU A 243 -27.45 9.80 -16.05
CA GLU A 243 -27.62 10.38 -17.39
C GLU A 243 -26.52 11.42 -17.72
N ASN A 244 -26.04 12.13 -16.71
CA ASN A 244 -25.01 13.16 -16.83
C ASN A 244 -23.95 12.99 -15.73
N PRO A 245 -23.08 12.00 -15.83
CA PRO A 245 -22.09 11.75 -14.79
C PRO A 245 -21.07 12.90 -14.72
N GLU A 246 -20.87 13.43 -13.53
CA GLU A 246 -19.93 14.50 -13.28
C GLU A 246 -18.49 14.00 -13.29
N PRO A 247 -17.53 14.80 -13.79
CA PRO A 247 -16.12 14.45 -13.67
C PRO A 247 -15.73 14.23 -12.21
N LEU A 248 -14.86 13.27 -11.98
CA LEU A 248 -14.25 13.00 -10.69
C LEU A 248 -12.72 13.01 -10.85
N GLU A 249 -12.06 13.84 -10.07
CA GLU A 249 -10.61 13.91 -10.03
C GLU A 249 -10.09 13.14 -8.82
N ARG A 250 -9.13 12.25 -9.05
CA ARG A 250 -8.48 11.50 -7.98
C ARG A 250 -7.58 12.42 -7.17
N ILE A 251 -7.76 12.46 -5.87
CA ILE A 251 -6.91 13.20 -4.95
C ILE A 251 -5.78 12.29 -4.47
N HIS A 252 -4.55 12.68 -4.79
CA HIS A 252 -3.35 11.97 -4.38
C HIS A 252 -2.66 12.61 -3.17
N PRO A 253 -2.01 11.81 -2.31
CA PRO A 253 -1.24 12.35 -1.20
C PRO A 253 -0.01 13.11 -1.73
N GLN A 254 0.34 14.20 -1.07
CA GLN A 254 1.57 14.95 -1.36
C GLN A 254 2.59 14.66 -0.27
N ALA A 255 3.83 14.35 -0.65
CA ALA A 255 4.90 14.19 0.32
C ALA A 255 5.20 15.53 1.02
N ARG A 256 5.54 15.43 2.31
CA ARG A 256 6.04 16.58 3.07
C ARG A 256 7.38 17.02 2.47
N GLN A 257 7.48 18.31 2.17
CA GLN A 257 8.74 18.92 1.71
C GLN A 257 9.70 19.11 2.89
N VAL A 258 10.98 18.75 2.70
CA VAL A 258 12.01 18.81 3.74
C VAL A 258 12.99 19.95 3.44
N ALA A 259 12.64 21.16 3.86
CA ALA A 259 13.48 22.35 3.69
C ALA A 259 14.66 22.38 4.69
N SER A 260 14.45 21.90 5.91
CA SER A 260 15.43 21.80 7.00
C SER A 260 15.24 20.53 7.80
N SER A 261 16.28 20.13 8.53
CA SER A 261 16.16 19.00 9.45
C SER A 261 15.28 19.39 10.65
N GLU A 262 14.38 18.49 11.04
CA GLU A 262 13.47 18.60 12.16
C GLU A 262 13.35 17.25 12.87
N VAL A 263 13.11 17.27 14.18
CA VAL A 263 12.95 16.06 14.98
C VAL A 263 11.59 16.05 15.66
N PHE A 264 10.86 14.95 15.52
CA PHE A 264 9.60 14.71 16.22
C PHE A 264 9.74 13.53 17.16
N ILE A 265 9.27 13.68 18.40
CA ILE A 265 9.24 12.62 19.39
C ILE A 265 7.78 12.38 19.78
N ALA A 266 7.30 11.15 19.55
CA ALA A 266 6.01 10.69 20.03
C ALA A 266 6.21 9.72 21.23
N PRO A 267 5.38 9.81 22.29
CA PRO A 267 5.59 9.02 23.49
C PRO A 267 5.13 7.56 23.27
N TYR A 268 5.94 6.62 23.77
CA TYR A 268 5.53 5.23 23.93
C TYR A 268 6.35 4.53 25.01
N ASP A 269 5.67 3.86 25.93
CA ASP A 269 6.34 3.14 27.03
C ASP A 269 6.71 1.71 26.63
N ALA A 270 7.93 1.53 26.11
CA ALA A 270 8.49 0.22 25.79
C ALA A 270 10.02 0.20 25.99
N ASN A 271 10.60 -1.00 26.06
CA ASN A 271 12.05 -1.20 26.13
C ASN A 271 12.76 -0.99 24.78
N GLN A 272 12.00 -0.93 23.72
CA GLN A 272 12.48 -0.65 22.37
C GLN A 272 11.88 0.66 21.87
N PHE A 273 12.68 1.44 21.16
CA PHE A 273 12.22 2.59 20.42
C PHE A 273 12.12 2.26 18.92
N TYR A 274 11.26 2.98 18.23
CA TYR A 274 11.21 2.99 16.77
C TYR A 274 11.67 4.36 16.28
N TYR A 275 12.50 4.33 15.28
CA TYR A 275 13.06 5.51 14.64
C TYR A 275 12.78 5.48 13.16
N LEU A 276 12.52 6.64 12.59
CA LEU A 276 12.49 6.82 11.16
C LEU A 276 13.10 8.16 10.76
N GLN A 277 13.63 8.21 9.55
CA GLN A 277 14.01 9.44 8.88
C GLN A 277 13.40 9.48 7.49
N HIS A 278 12.92 10.65 7.12
CA HIS A 278 12.28 10.94 5.84
C HIS A 278 12.97 12.12 5.17
N SER A 279 13.18 12.00 3.86
CA SER A 279 13.62 13.10 3.00
C SER A 279 12.87 13.03 1.69
N ASP A 280 12.44 14.18 1.19
CA ASP A 280 12.02 14.32 -0.19
C ASP A 280 13.23 14.63 -1.07
N ARG A 281 13.06 14.48 -2.38
CA ARG A 281 14.12 14.80 -3.34
C ARG A 281 13.89 16.15 -4.02
N GLY A 282 12.66 16.65 -3.99
CA GLY A 282 12.25 17.79 -4.80
C GLY A 282 12.26 17.50 -6.32
N GLU A 283 12.43 16.22 -6.69
CA GLU A 283 12.42 15.77 -8.08
C GLU A 283 11.18 14.92 -8.33
N LYS A 284 10.56 15.16 -9.48
CA LYS A 284 9.33 14.48 -9.87
C LYS A 284 9.59 13.09 -10.42
N PHE A 285 8.59 12.23 -10.28
CA PHE A 285 8.61 10.89 -10.84
C PHE A 285 9.03 10.88 -12.31
N ASN A 286 9.93 9.95 -12.63
CA ASN A 286 10.34 9.63 -13.98
C ASN A 286 10.59 8.13 -14.08
N VAL A 287 9.82 7.44 -14.92
CA VAL A 287 9.91 5.99 -15.11
C VAL A 287 11.31 5.51 -15.52
N ALA A 288 12.11 6.35 -16.13
CA ALA A 288 13.49 6.01 -16.48
C ALA A 288 14.40 5.74 -15.26
N ASN A 289 13.98 6.19 -14.07
CA ASN A 289 14.73 5.96 -12.82
C ASN A 289 14.36 4.62 -12.14
N ASP A 290 13.27 3.96 -12.55
CA ASP A 290 12.78 2.73 -11.91
C ASP A 290 13.84 1.63 -11.78
N PRO A 291 14.63 1.34 -12.82
CA PRO A 291 15.64 0.28 -12.74
C PRO A 291 16.68 0.53 -11.63
N GLU A 292 17.18 1.77 -11.55
CA GLU A 292 18.17 2.14 -10.53
C GLU A 292 17.55 2.15 -9.12
N ILE A 293 16.36 2.69 -8.97
CA ILE A 293 15.63 2.72 -7.69
C ILE A 293 15.37 1.30 -7.20
N ARG A 294 14.90 0.42 -8.05
CA ARG A 294 14.59 -0.97 -7.67
C ARG A 294 15.86 -1.76 -7.34
N MET A 295 16.92 -1.59 -8.13
CA MET A 295 18.18 -2.24 -7.86
C MET A 295 18.81 -1.74 -6.55
N TYR A 296 18.79 -0.41 -6.31
CA TYR A 296 19.25 0.18 -5.06
C TYR A 296 18.44 -0.33 -3.85
N ASN A 297 17.12 -0.31 -3.92
CA ASN A 297 16.27 -0.77 -2.83
C ASN A 297 16.49 -2.26 -2.51
N THR A 298 16.72 -3.10 -3.53
CA THR A 298 16.98 -4.53 -3.35
C THR A 298 18.38 -4.78 -2.77
N TYR A 299 19.39 -4.04 -3.22
CA TYR A 299 20.75 -4.17 -2.72
C TYR A 299 20.93 -3.59 -1.32
N PHE A 300 20.49 -2.34 -1.13
CA PHE A 300 20.74 -1.58 0.10
C PHE A 300 19.63 -1.77 1.13
N GLY A 301 18.36 -1.67 0.69
CA GLY A 301 17.27 -1.23 1.52
C GLY A 301 16.57 -2.29 2.34
N SER A 302 16.25 -3.45 1.79
CA SER A 302 15.38 -4.42 2.47
C SER A 302 15.63 -5.86 2.04
N GLY A 303 15.39 -6.77 2.98
CA GLY A 303 15.62 -8.20 2.83
C GLY A 303 16.84 -8.68 3.60
N MET A 304 16.90 -9.98 3.88
CA MET A 304 17.98 -10.55 4.71
C MET A 304 19.38 -10.41 4.10
N GLY A 305 19.47 -10.28 2.78
CA GLY A 305 20.72 -10.06 2.06
C GLY A 305 21.10 -8.60 1.85
N ALA A 306 20.21 -7.65 2.17
CA ALA A 306 20.43 -6.23 1.94
C ALA A 306 21.47 -5.64 2.92
N ILE A 307 22.18 -4.62 2.49
CA ILE A 307 23.23 -3.96 3.28
C ILE A 307 22.71 -3.47 4.63
N VAL A 308 21.55 -2.81 4.65
CA VAL A 308 20.95 -2.31 5.90
C VAL A 308 20.74 -3.43 6.90
N PHE A 309 20.22 -4.58 6.48
CA PHE A 309 19.99 -5.71 7.37
C PHE A 309 21.30 -6.32 7.87
N GLN A 310 22.24 -6.54 6.95
CA GLN A 310 23.54 -7.16 7.28
C GLN A 310 24.37 -6.28 8.23
N GLU A 311 24.38 -4.97 8.02
CA GLU A 311 25.16 -4.04 8.84
C GLU A 311 24.49 -3.78 10.20
N MET A 312 23.17 -3.53 10.22
CA MET A 312 22.51 -3.07 11.43
C MET A 312 22.12 -4.22 12.37
N ARG A 313 21.72 -5.36 11.82
CA ARG A 313 21.29 -6.50 12.61
C ARG A 313 22.39 -7.54 12.79
N GLU A 314 22.97 -8.04 11.70
CA GLU A 314 23.88 -9.19 11.77
C GLU A 314 25.28 -8.79 12.25
N ALA A 315 25.86 -7.71 11.73
CA ALA A 315 27.22 -7.31 12.07
C ALA A 315 27.31 -6.57 13.42
N ARG A 316 26.36 -5.66 13.69
CA ARG A 316 26.44 -4.75 14.85
C ARG A 316 25.48 -5.13 15.99
N GLY A 317 24.44 -5.95 15.71
CA GLY A 317 23.43 -6.31 16.69
C GLY A 317 22.65 -5.10 17.25
N LEU A 318 22.55 -4.02 16.48
CA LEU A 318 21.92 -2.77 16.88
C LEU A 318 20.44 -2.71 16.61
N ALA A 319 19.91 -3.55 15.71
CA ALA A 319 18.51 -3.49 15.31
C ALA A 319 17.90 -4.88 15.22
N TYR A 320 16.66 -5.01 15.69
CA TYR A 320 15.82 -6.17 15.37
C TYR A 320 15.23 -6.06 13.95
N SER A 321 14.85 -4.85 13.56
CA SER A 321 14.31 -4.55 12.23
C SER A 321 14.90 -3.24 11.73
N ALA A 322 15.38 -3.25 10.49
CA ALA A 322 15.88 -2.07 9.81
C ALA A 322 15.60 -2.17 8.32
N ALA A 323 15.24 -1.06 7.69
CA ALA A 323 15.08 -0.97 6.25
C ALA A 323 15.20 0.47 5.76
N ALA A 324 15.53 0.65 4.48
CA ALA A 324 15.57 1.94 3.82
C ALA A 324 15.06 1.83 2.38
N PHE A 325 14.29 2.84 1.93
CA PHE A 325 13.68 2.82 0.61
C PHE A 325 13.63 4.22 -0.01
N LEU A 326 13.92 4.29 -1.30
CA LEU A 326 13.48 5.39 -2.15
C LEU A 326 12.26 4.93 -2.95
N ARG A 327 11.18 5.71 -2.93
CA ARG A 327 9.94 5.37 -3.65
C ARG A 327 9.25 6.61 -4.19
N ASP A 328 8.39 6.42 -5.16
CA ASP A 328 7.38 7.37 -5.61
C ASP A 328 6.06 7.18 -4.83
N LEU A 329 5.09 8.05 -5.06
CA LEU A 329 3.77 8.03 -4.40
C LEU A 329 2.66 7.42 -5.27
N GLY A 330 2.99 6.84 -6.42
CA GLY A 330 2.05 6.08 -7.24
C GLY A 330 1.28 6.89 -8.29
N TYR A 331 1.72 8.10 -8.66
CA TYR A 331 1.08 8.91 -9.67
C TYR A 331 2.05 9.82 -10.43
N LYS A 332 1.60 10.31 -11.59
CA LYS A 332 2.34 11.24 -12.42
C LYS A 332 2.64 12.53 -11.65
N ASP A 333 3.85 13.08 -11.86
CA ASP A 333 4.31 14.32 -11.24
C ASP A 333 4.41 14.28 -9.70
N CYS A 334 4.32 13.09 -9.08
CA CYS A 334 4.61 12.95 -7.65
C CYS A 334 6.10 13.14 -7.35
N ASP A 335 6.40 13.49 -6.11
CA ASP A 335 7.78 13.57 -5.64
C ASP A 335 8.29 12.17 -5.24
N TYR A 336 9.61 11.96 -5.39
CA TYR A 336 10.26 10.84 -4.74
C TYR A 336 10.47 11.13 -3.26
N MET A 337 10.26 10.09 -2.45
CA MET A 337 10.54 10.15 -1.01
C MET A 337 11.48 9.03 -0.60
N PHE A 338 12.50 9.39 0.14
CA PHE A 338 13.35 8.43 0.85
C PHE A 338 12.89 8.34 2.29
N TYR A 339 12.81 7.12 2.80
CA TYR A 339 12.66 6.90 4.22
C TYR A 339 13.49 5.72 4.67
N ALA A 340 13.96 5.77 5.89
CA ALA A 340 14.66 4.70 6.55
C ALA A 340 14.14 4.56 7.97
N PHE A 341 14.05 3.32 8.46
CA PHE A 341 13.59 3.06 9.81
C PHE A 341 14.40 1.98 10.51
N ILE A 342 14.42 2.03 11.83
CA ILE A 342 15.06 1.06 12.69
C ILE A 342 14.26 0.86 13.97
N ALA A 343 14.19 -0.38 14.44
CA ALA A 343 13.70 -0.73 15.76
C ALA A 343 14.89 -1.26 16.60
N SER A 344 15.19 -0.61 17.73
CA SER A 344 16.33 -0.92 18.57
C SER A 344 16.00 -0.76 20.06
N GLN A 345 16.92 -1.12 20.93
CA GLN A 345 16.80 -0.91 22.39
C GLN A 345 17.02 0.57 22.73
N ASN A 346 16.32 1.08 23.72
CA ASN A 346 16.36 2.50 24.10
C ASN A 346 17.78 2.98 24.46
N ASP A 347 18.55 2.16 25.17
CA ASP A 347 19.92 2.46 25.59
C ASP A 347 20.94 2.47 24.42
N LYS A 348 20.56 1.98 23.26
CA LYS A 348 21.37 1.97 22.03
C LYS A 348 20.91 3.01 20.99
N ALA A 349 19.98 3.90 21.35
CA ALA A 349 19.37 4.79 20.37
C ALA A 349 20.39 5.64 19.61
N LYS A 350 21.31 6.29 20.31
CA LYS A 350 22.38 7.10 19.70
C LYS A 350 23.27 6.26 18.77
N GLU A 351 23.82 5.16 19.30
CA GLU A 351 24.71 4.28 18.51
C GLU A 351 24.00 3.74 17.26
N ALA A 352 22.75 3.35 17.40
CA ALA A 352 21.96 2.80 16.29
C ALA A 352 21.67 3.86 15.22
N VAL A 353 21.31 5.08 15.60
CA VAL A 353 21.04 6.16 14.63
C VAL A 353 22.34 6.63 13.95
N GLU A 354 23.43 6.81 14.71
CA GLU A 354 24.72 7.19 14.13
C GLU A 354 25.25 6.13 13.15
N ALA A 355 25.16 4.83 13.51
CA ALA A 355 25.55 3.73 12.64
C ALA A 355 24.68 3.67 11.37
N PHE A 356 23.39 3.91 11.52
CA PHE A 356 22.45 3.90 10.39
C PHE A 356 22.71 5.08 9.45
N ASP A 357 22.88 6.27 9.99
CA ASP A 357 23.23 7.45 9.19
C ASP A 357 24.57 7.30 8.48
N SER A 358 25.55 6.66 9.15
CA SER A 358 26.84 6.34 8.54
C SER A 358 26.69 5.48 7.27
N ILE A 359 25.91 4.38 7.30
CA ILE A 359 25.74 3.52 6.13
C ILE A 359 24.84 4.14 5.05
N ILE A 360 23.96 5.07 5.41
CA ILE A 360 23.16 5.83 4.46
C ILE A 360 24.04 6.84 3.70
N ASN A 361 25.02 7.46 4.38
CA ASN A 361 25.91 8.45 3.76
C ASN A 361 27.17 7.82 3.11
N ASP A 362 27.63 6.69 3.62
CA ASP A 362 28.78 5.96 3.11
C ASP A 362 28.43 4.47 2.98
N MET A 363 27.75 4.16 1.88
CA MET A 363 27.19 2.84 1.64
C MET A 363 28.28 1.77 1.53
N PRO A 364 28.26 0.71 2.38
CA PRO A 364 29.19 -0.40 2.27
C PRO A 364 29.07 -1.10 0.91
N GLU A 365 30.22 -1.42 0.32
CA GLU A 365 30.31 -2.08 -0.97
C GLU A 365 30.53 -3.59 -0.79
N SER A 366 29.66 -4.40 -1.40
CA SER A 366 29.79 -5.87 -1.43
C SER A 366 29.36 -6.40 -2.79
N GLY A 367 30.35 -6.83 -3.58
CA GLY A 367 30.08 -7.46 -4.87
C GLY A 367 29.21 -8.70 -4.76
N LYS A 368 29.43 -9.53 -3.71
CA LYS A 368 28.59 -10.72 -3.45
C LYS A 368 27.14 -10.35 -3.15
N ALA A 369 26.89 -9.36 -2.29
CA ALA A 369 25.53 -8.92 -1.95
C ALA A 369 24.86 -8.30 -3.19
N PHE A 370 25.59 -7.58 -4.02
CA PHE A 370 25.07 -7.03 -5.28
C PHE A 370 24.60 -8.12 -6.24
N GLU A 371 25.41 -9.17 -6.48
CA GLU A 371 25.02 -10.27 -7.37
C GLU A 371 23.80 -11.04 -6.84
N VAL A 372 23.73 -11.25 -5.53
CA VAL A 372 22.55 -11.86 -4.89
C VAL A 372 21.30 -10.99 -5.08
N ALA A 373 21.40 -9.69 -4.83
CA ALA A 373 20.31 -8.74 -5.00
C ALA A 373 19.83 -8.67 -6.46
N LYS A 374 20.78 -8.58 -7.41
CA LYS A 374 20.50 -8.55 -8.85
C LYS A 374 19.80 -9.82 -9.31
N THR A 375 20.31 -10.98 -8.92
CA THR A 375 19.72 -12.29 -9.22
C THR A 375 18.30 -12.39 -8.64
N SER A 376 18.11 -11.96 -7.39
CA SER A 376 16.80 -11.97 -6.73
C SER A 376 15.80 -11.09 -7.46
N LEU A 377 16.16 -9.86 -7.82
CA LEU A 377 15.31 -8.93 -8.56
C LEU A 377 14.89 -9.49 -9.93
N LEU A 378 15.86 -9.97 -10.71
CA LEU A 378 15.61 -10.55 -12.02
C LEU A 378 14.75 -11.83 -11.94
N THR A 379 15.00 -12.70 -10.95
CA THR A 379 14.20 -13.90 -10.72
C THR A 379 12.77 -13.53 -10.32
N GLY A 380 12.61 -12.54 -9.45
CA GLY A 380 11.28 -12.02 -9.09
C GLY A 380 10.48 -11.57 -10.31
N ILE A 381 11.11 -10.82 -11.24
CA ILE A 381 10.45 -10.37 -12.48
C ILE A 381 10.15 -11.57 -13.40
N ARG A 382 11.08 -12.53 -13.54
CA ARG A 382 10.89 -13.72 -14.37
C ARG A 382 9.74 -14.61 -13.90
N THR A 383 9.53 -14.71 -12.60
CA THR A 383 8.50 -15.59 -12.02
C THR A 383 7.15 -14.91 -11.79
N ASN A 384 7.13 -13.58 -11.75
CA ASN A 384 5.89 -12.85 -11.57
C ASN A 384 4.96 -13.01 -12.79
N ARG A 385 3.65 -13.17 -12.53
CA ARG A 385 2.62 -13.25 -13.55
C ARG A 385 1.43 -12.39 -13.16
N THR A 386 1.16 -11.39 -13.97
CA THR A 386 -0.07 -10.59 -13.83
C THR A 386 -1.17 -11.28 -14.61
N THR A 387 -2.18 -11.83 -13.94
CA THR A 387 -3.25 -12.64 -14.55
C THR A 387 -4.63 -12.15 -14.10
N GLY A 388 -5.65 -12.58 -14.84
CA GLY A 388 -7.05 -12.29 -14.49
C GLY A 388 -7.34 -10.79 -14.45
N ILE A 389 -8.17 -10.40 -13.51
CA ILE A 389 -8.55 -8.99 -13.29
C ILE A 389 -7.37 -8.08 -12.95
N ASN A 390 -6.26 -8.64 -12.43
CA ASN A 390 -5.08 -7.82 -12.07
C ASN A 390 -4.43 -7.16 -13.30
N VAL A 391 -4.67 -7.66 -14.50
CA VAL A 391 -4.26 -6.98 -15.75
C VAL A 391 -4.95 -5.63 -15.86
N LEU A 392 -6.25 -5.56 -15.54
CA LEU A 392 -7.05 -4.34 -15.59
C LEU A 392 -6.64 -3.34 -14.49
N TYR A 393 -6.42 -3.82 -13.27
CA TYR A 393 -5.91 -2.97 -12.18
C TYR A 393 -4.51 -2.42 -12.50
N LYS A 394 -3.62 -3.26 -13.04
CA LYS A 394 -2.29 -2.80 -13.47
C LYS A 394 -2.37 -1.72 -14.54
N TYR A 395 -3.35 -1.83 -15.44
CA TYR A 395 -3.60 -0.78 -16.43
C TYR A 395 -4.03 0.54 -15.76
N LEU A 396 -4.98 0.50 -14.80
CA LEU A 396 -5.38 1.70 -14.05
C LEU A 396 -4.21 2.33 -13.29
N ASP A 397 -3.39 1.52 -12.61
CA ASP A 397 -2.21 2.02 -11.91
C ASP A 397 -1.26 2.75 -12.88
N LEU A 398 -1.07 2.22 -14.09
CA LEU A 398 -0.23 2.88 -15.10
C LEU A 398 -0.83 4.18 -15.63
N GLN A 399 -2.17 4.29 -15.69
CA GLN A 399 -2.83 5.54 -16.07
C GLN A 399 -2.55 6.66 -15.06
N ASP A 400 -2.47 6.34 -13.76
CA ASP A 400 -2.09 7.31 -12.73
C ASP A 400 -0.69 7.89 -12.97
N TYR A 401 0.22 7.11 -13.49
CA TYR A 401 1.55 7.56 -13.89
C TYR A 401 1.59 8.23 -15.27
N GLY A 402 0.50 8.19 -16.03
CA GLY A 402 0.48 8.61 -17.43
C GLY A 402 1.28 7.68 -18.36
N LEU A 403 1.36 6.39 -18.00
CA LEU A 403 2.11 5.38 -18.75
C LEU A 403 1.15 4.44 -19.51
N THR A 404 1.68 3.80 -20.55
CA THR A 404 0.91 2.88 -21.42
C THR A 404 1.56 1.49 -21.54
N GLU A 405 2.78 1.32 -21.06
CA GLU A 405 3.54 0.07 -21.14
C GLU A 405 3.89 -0.47 -19.75
N ASP A 406 4.07 -1.78 -19.66
CA ASP A 406 4.48 -2.46 -18.44
C ASP A 406 5.89 -2.03 -18.01
N ARG A 407 5.99 -1.35 -16.85
CA ARG A 407 7.26 -0.84 -16.28
C ARG A 407 8.30 -1.95 -16.04
N GLU A 408 7.85 -3.19 -15.77
CA GLU A 408 8.72 -4.32 -15.45
C GLU A 408 9.68 -4.66 -16.59
N LYS A 409 9.26 -4.42 -17.84
CA LYS A 409 10.10 -4.70 -19.03
C LYS A 409 11.37 -3.87 -19.02
N ALA A 410 11.25 -2.56 -18.87
CA ALA A 410 12.39 -1.63 -18.84
C ALA A 410 13.31 -1.92 -17.66
N VAL A 411 12.74 -2.26 -16.49
CA VAL A 411 13.51 -2.66 -15.31
C VAL A 411 14.30 -3.92 -15.58
N PHE A 412 13.67 -4.95 -16.13
CA PHE A 412 14.34 -6.22 -16.44
C PHE A 412 15.49 -6.04 -17.42
N GLU A 413 15.26 -5.34 -18.54
CA GLU A 413 16.27 -5.11 -19.58
C GLU A 413 17.49 -4.34 -19.05
N LYS A 414 17.27 -3.29 -18.25
CA LYS A 414 18.37 -2.44 -17.74
C LYS A 414 19.13 -3.11 -16.60
N VAL A 415 18.44 -3.74 -15.64
CA VAL A 415 19.07 -4.37 -14.47
C VAL A 415 20.04 -5.49 -14.87
N GLN A 416 19.79 -6.23 -15.95
CA GLN A 416 20.72 -7.26 -16.46
C GLN A 416 22.14 -6.74 -16.68
N ASN A 417 22.29 -5.48 -17.09
CA ASN A 417 23.55 -4.86 -17.42
C ASN A 417 24.08 -3.92 -16.31
N MET A 418 23.33 -3.74 -15.21
CA MET A 418 23.78 -2.89 -14.10
C MET A 418 24.91 -3.52 -13.32
N THR A 419 25.77 -2.66 -12.79
CA THR A 419 26.94 -2.99 -11.97
C THR A 419 26.82 -2.38 -10.57
N LEU A 420 27.66 -2.80 -9.63
CA LEU A 420 27.74 -2.18 -8.30
C LEU A 420 28.13 -0.69 -8.41
N ALA A 421 28.93 -0.32 -9.41
CA ALA A 421 29.29 1.08 -9.64
C ALA A 421 28.09 1.96 -9.98
N ASP A 422 27.09 1.42 -10.70
CA ASP A 422 25.83 2.14 -10.99
C ASP A 422 25.02 2.39 -9.72
N VAL A 423 24.95 1.40 -8.82
CA VAL A 423 24.27 1.54 -7.52
C VAL A 423 25.00 2.55 -6.64
N LYS A 424 26.32 2.56 -6.66
CA LYS A 424 27.13 3.56 -5.95
C LYS A 424 26.88 4.98 -6.48
N ALA A 425 26.89 5.14 -7.79
CA ALA A 425 26.60 6.43 -8.44
C ALA A 425 25.18 6.92 -8.09
N PHE A 426 24.21 5.99 -8.02
CA PHE A 426 22.85 6.27 -7.58
C PHE A 426 22.84 6.74 -6.12
N GLN A 427 23.52 6.03 -5.20
CA GLN A 427 23.66 6.41 -3.79
C GLN A 427 24.22 7.83 -3.62
N GLU A 428 25.32 8.15 -4.30
CA GLU A 428 25.97 9.47 -4.26
C GLU A 428 25.03 10.59 -4.77
N LYS A 429 24.31 10.33 -5.84
CA LYS A 429 23.41 11.29 -6.46
C LYS A 429 22.10 11.47 -5.67
N TRP A 430 21.50 10.37 -5.21
CA TRP A 430 20.12 10.39 -4.76
C TRP A 430 19.96 10.36 -3.25
N ILE A 431 20.88 9.78 -2.50
CA ILE A 431 20.68 9.46 -1.08
C ILE A 431 21.62 10.27 -0.18
N LYS A 432 22.91 10.31 -0.49
CA LYS A 432 23.93 10.93 0.34
C LYS A 432 23.70 12.42 0.62
N GLY A 433 23.97 12.84 1.87
CA GLY A 433 24.02 14.25 2.26
C GLY A 433 22.68 14.95 2.27
N ARG A 434 21.58 14.24 2.51
CA ARG A 434 20.23 14.81 2.57
C ARG A 434 19.91 15.38 3.93
N LYS A 435 18.97 16.30 3.94
CA LYS A 435 18.28 16.75 5.16
C LYS A 435 17.11 15.82 5.43
N TYR A 436 16.84 15.60 6.70
CA TYR A 436 15.79 14.66 7.11
C TYR A 436 14.85 15.27 8.12
N VAL A 437 13.60 14.85 8.05
CA VAL A 437 12.66 14.89 9.15
C VAL A 437 12.80 13.56 9.90
N TYR A 438 13.14 13.65 11.18
CA TYR A 438 13.37 12.51 12.04
C TYR A 438 12.16 12.25 12.93
N GLY A 439 11.86 10.98 13.19
CA GLY A 439 10.82 10.56 14.11
C GLY A 439 11.32 9.54 15.10
N PHE A 440 11.04 9.78 16.36
CA PHE A 440 11.30 8.87 17.47
C PHE A 440 10.00 8.49 18.14
N LEU A 441 9.75 7.20 18.30
CA LEU A 441 8.66 6.67 19.09
C LEU A 441 9.24 5.91 20.28
N GLY A 442 9.10 6.43 21.48
CA GLY A 442 9.66 5.82 22.69
C GLY A 442 9.57 6.73 23.90
N LYS A 443 10.23 6.33 24.99
CA LYS A 443 10.35 7.14 26.19
C LYS A 443 11.43 8.21 25.99
N LYS A 444 11.08 9.48 26.11
CA LYS A 444 12.02 10.61 25.98
C LYS A 444 13.21 10.48 26.93
N GLU A 445 12.96 10.04 28.16
CA GLU A 445 13.98 9.86 29.20
C GLU A 445 15.00 8.75 28.85
N GLY A 446 14.69 7.91 27.89
CA GLY A 446 15.58 6.88 27.36
C GLY A 446 16.52 7.37 26.26
N PHE A 447 16.35 8.60 25.79
CA PHE A 447 17.15 9.18 24.70
C PHE A 447 18.22 10.14 25.21
N ASP A 448 19.40 10.12 24.59
CA ASP A 448 20.40 11.19 24.71
C ASP A 448 19.86 12.45 24.02
N MET A 449 19.24 13.35 24.80
CA MET A 449 18.57 14.54 24.26
C MET A 449 19.52 15.57 23.65
N ASP A 450 20.80 15.58 24.06
CA ASP A 450 21.81 16.42 23.43
C ASP A 450 22.10 15.89 22.01
N PHE A 451 22.22 14.59 21.86
CA PHE A 451 22.33 13.94 20.55
C PHE A 451 21.09 14.19 19.68
N VAL A 452 19.89 13.93 20.21
CA VAL A 452 18.63 14.15 19.46
C VAL A 452 18.50 15.60 19.00
N GLY A 453 18.85 16.56 19.88
CA GLY A 453 18.86 17.99 19.56
C GLY A 453 19.91 18.39 18.50
N SER A 454 20.98 17.60 18.36
CA SER A 454 22.01 17.85 17.32
C SER A 454 21.52 17.49 15.91
N LEU A 455 20.48 16.66 15.78
CA LEU A 455 19.86 16.31 14.50
C LEU A 455 18.97 17.42 13.93
N GLY A 456 18.44 18.30 14.80
CA GLY A 456 17.58 19.42 14.41
C GLY A 456 16.69 19.91 15.58
N PRO A 457 15.89 20.96 15.37
CA PRO A 457 14.90 21.41 16.34
C PRO A 457 13.93 20.29 16.71
N VAL A 458 13.73 20.09 18.03
CA VAL A 458 12.91 18.99 18.56
C VAL A 458 11.50 19.46 18.88
N THR A 459 10.50 18.74 18.40
CA THR A 459 9.08 18.90 18.75
C THR A 459 8.56 17.62 19.36
N GLU A 460 7.97 17.73 20.55
CA GLU A 460 7.25 16.62 21.19
C GLU A 460 5.82 16.59 20.69
N LEU A 461 5.36 15.42 20.27
CA LEU A 461 4.00 15.18 19.78
C LEU A 461 3.22 14.36 20.79
N THR A 462 1.93 14.59 20.85
CA THR A 462 0.98 13.70 21.54
C THR A 462 0.52 12.57 20.61
N LEU A 463 -0.06 11.52 21.19
CA LEU A 463 -0.69 10.48 20.38
C LEU A 463 -1.90 11.03 19.60
N GLU A 464 -2.64 11.97 20.19
CA GLU A 464 -3.77 12.65 19.56
C GLU A 464 -3.34 13.38 18.27
N GLU A 465 -2.20 14.06 18.30
CA GLU A 465 -1.68 14.79 17.11
C GLU A 465 -1.29 13.84 15.98
N ILE A 466 -0.65 12.72 16.26
CA ILE A 466 -0.22 11.77 15.21
C ILE A 466 -1.37 10.90 14.67
N PHE A 467 -2.37 10.59 15.50
CA PHE A 467 -3.55 9.83 15.07
C PHE A 467 -4.66 10.70 14.47
N GLY A 468 -4.78 11.96 14.92
CA GLY A 468 -5.84 12.88 14.50
C GLY A 468 -7.16 12.71 15.27
N TYR A 469 -7.15 11.95 16.42
CA TYR A 469 -8.34 11.68 17.26
C TYR A 469 -7.97 11.45 18.73
#